data_62a212987592622b15099bb964b28059
#
_entry.id   62a212987592622b15099bb964b28059
#
_cell.length_a   1.000
_cell.length_b   1.000
_cell.length_c   1.000
_cell.angle_alpha   90.00
_cell.angle_beta   90.00
_cell.angle_gamma   90.00
#
_symmetry.space_group_name_H-M   'P 1'
#
loop_
_entity.id
_entity.type
_entity.pdbx_description
1 polymer ?
#
loop_
_entity_poly.entity_id
_entity_poly.type
_entity_poly.pdbx_seq_one_letter_code
_entity_poly.pdbx_strand_id
1 'polypeptide(L)'
;ANRHEHSQLGRTVSKELMEEDIRLMKQHNLNTVRNSHYPTHPYWYQLCDRYGLYVIDEANIESHGMGYGPASLAKDSTWLPAHMDRTQRMYERAKNHPGIVIWSLGNEAGNGINFERTYDWMKSIETTRPIQYERAEQNYNTDIYCRMYRSVEELLAYARQTEPKVYRPFIMTEYLHAMGNSG
;
A
#
# COMPACT_ATOMS: atom_id res chain seq x y z
N ALA A 1 2.56 -7.79 -7.34
CA ALA A 1 2.11 -6.83 -8.36
C ALA A 1 1.31 -5.70 -7.72
N ASN A 2 1.18 -4.58 -8.41
CA ASN A 2 0.21 -3.54 -8.10
C ASN A 2 -1.03 -3.74 -8.97
N ARG A 3 -2.20 -3.50 -8.41
CA ARG A 3 -3.45 -3.57 -9.15
C ARG A 3 -4.27 -2.30 -8.94
N HIS A 4 -4.69 -1.73 -10.05
CA HIS A 4 -5.64 -0.62 -10.11
C HIS A 4 -6.93 -1.10 -10.76
N GLU A 5 -8.09 -0.69 -10.25
CA GLU A 5 -9.37 -1.00 -10.91
C GLU A 5 -9.46 -0.23 -12.22
N HIS A 6 -9.47 -0.95 -13.34
CA HIS A 6 -9.45 -0.37 -14.67
C HIS A 6 -10.20 -1.25 -15.67
N SER A 7 -11.02 -0.61 -16.50
CA SER A 7 -11.74 -1.24 -17.61
C SER A 7 -12.01 -0.22 -18.70
N GLN A 8 -12.62 -0.63 -19.80
CA GLN A 8 -13.13 0.29 -20.82
C GLN A 8 -14.19 1.26 -20.27
N LEU A 9 -14.81 0.93 -19.13
CA LEU A 9 -15.77 1.76 -18.41
C LEU A 9 -15.11 2.56 -17.25
N GLY A 10 -13.82 2.82 -17.34
CA GLY A 10 -13.05 3.47 -16.29
C GLY A 10 -12.83 2.56 -15.09
N ARG A 11 -13.16 3.03 -13.89
CA ARG A 11 -12.99 2.29 -12.63
C ARG A 11 -14.14 1.34 -12.29
N THR A 12 -15.12 1.20 -13.17
CA THR A 12 -16.20 0.22 -13.02
C THR A 12 -15.69 -1.13 -13.54
N VAL A 13 -15.38 -2.03 -12.63
CA VAL A 13 -14.80 -3.35 -12.96
C VAL A 13 -15.82 -4.43 -12.70
N SER A 14 -16.04 -5.31 -13.70
CA SER A 14 -16.94 -6.46 -13.57
C SER A 14 -16.30 -7.59 -12.76
N LYS A 15 -17.12 -8.53 -12.31
CA LYS A 15 -16.62 -9.73 -11.62
C LYS A 15 -15.73 -10.57 -12.53
N GLU A 16 -16.10 -10.69 -13.79
CA GLU A 16 -15.37 -11.45 -14.80
C GLU A 16 -13.96 -10.88 -15.03
N LEU A 17 -13.83 -9.55 -15.07
CA LEU A 17 -12.52 -8.90 -15.17
C LEU A 17 -11.67 -9.13 -13.92
N MET A 18 -12.27 -9.08 -12.72
CA MET A 18 -11.54 -9.38 -11.49
C MET A 18 -11.06 -10.85 -11.46
N GLU A 19 -11.88 -11.79 -11.92
CA GLU A 19 -11.50 -13.21 -12.05
C GLU A 19 -10.38 -13.41 -13.07
N GLU A 20 -10.42 -12.67 -14.17
CA GLU A 20 -9.36 -12.67 -15.19
C GLU A 20 -8.04 -12.14 -14.63
N ASP A 21 -8.07 -11.03 -13.87
CA ASP A 21 -6.88 -10.49 -13.19
C ASP A 21 -6.25 -11.55 -12.28
N ILE A 22 -7.06 -12.24 -11.46
CA ILE A 22 -6.59 -13.33 -10.59
C ILE A 22 -5.96 -14.45 -11.40
N ARG A 23 -6.64 -14.87 -12.50
CA ARG A 23 -6.15 -15.94 -13.37
C ARG A 23 -4.79 -15.59 -13.96
N LEU A 24 -4.64 -14.37 -14.47
CA LEU A 24 -3.38 -13.88 -15.02
C LEU A 24 -2.28 -13.84 -13.97
N MET A 25 -2.56 -13.31 -12.79
CA MET A 25 -1.59 -13.29 -11.69
C MET A 25 -1.10 -14.68 -11.33
N LYS A 26 -2.01 -15.65 -11.20
CA LYS A 26 -1.65 -17.04 -10.90
C LYS A 26 -0.84 -17.69 -12.02
N GLN A 27 -1.20 -17.46 -13.30
CA GLN A 27 -0.44 -17.97 -14.45
C GLN A 27 0.99 -17.42 -14.52
N HIS A 28 1.18 -16.21 -14.05
CA HIS A 28 2.51 -15.57 -13.99
C HIS A 28 3.23 -15.76 -12.63
N ASN A 29 2.77 -16.70 -11.81
CA ASN A 29 3.34 -16.99 -10.50
C ASN A 29 3.38 -15.79 -9.54
N LEU A 30 2.47 -14.83 -9.69
CA LEU A 30 2.31 -13.75 -8.74
C LEU A 30 1.48 -14.26 -7.56
N ASN A 31 1.99 -14.06 -6.36
CA ASN A 31 1.35 -14.50 -5.12
C ASN A 31 0.89 -13.35 -4.22
N THR A 32 1.26 -12.13 -4.56
CA THR A 32 0.95 -10.95 -3.75
C THR A 32 0.53 -9.77 -4.63
N VAL A 33 -0.50 -9.08 -4.20
CA VAL A 33 -1.02 -7.89 -4.88
C VAL A 33 -1.13 -6.73 -3.89
N ARG A 34 -0.72 -5.54 -4.31
CA ARG A 34 -1.02 -4.28 -3.62
C ARG A 34 -2.23 -3.64 -4.29
N ASN A 35 -3.22 -3.31 -3.50
CA ASN A 35 -4.41 -2.56 -3.96
C ASN A 35 -4.03 -1.09 -4.11
N SER A 36 -3.64 -0.69 -5.32
CA SER A 36 -3.16 0.67 -5.60
C SER A 36 -4.32 1.55 -6.08
N HIS A 37 -4.67 2.64 -5.47
CA HIS A 37 -4.17 3.17 -4.20
C HIS A 37 -5.38 3.43 -3.31
N TYR A 38 -6.22 2.40 -3.11
CA TYR A 38 -7.48 2.47 -2.37
C TYR A 38 -8.04 1.06 -2.09
N PRO A 39 -8.91 0.90 -1.09
CA PRO A 39 -9.66 -0.34 -0.90
C PRO A 39 -10.54 -0.63 -2.11
N THR A 40 -10.42 -1.82 -2.68
CA THR A 40 -11.09 -2.22 -3.92
C THR A 40 -12.46 -2.84 -3.69
N HIS A 41 -13.08 -3.37 -4.74
CA HIS A 41 -14.40 -3.99 -4.67
C HIS A 41 -14.40 -5.21 -3.70
N PRO A 42 -15.43 -5.43 -2.86
CA PRO A 42 -15.45 -6.54 -1.89
C PRO A 42 -15.23 -7.93 -2.50
N TYR A 43 -15.71 -8.16 -3.71
CA TYR A 43 -15.53 -9.42 -4.41
C TYR A 43 -14.05 -9.73 -4.71
N TRP A 44 -13.22 -8.69 -4.88
CA TRP A 44 -11.78 -8.85 -5.07
C TRP A 44 -11.11 -9.56 -3.88
N TYR A 45 -11.43 -9.14 -2.67
CA TYR A 45 -10.89 -9.78 -1.46
C TYR A 45 -11.32 -11.25 -1.35
N GLN A 46 -12.60 -11.54 -1.66
CA GLN A 46 -13.09 -12.93 -1.69
C GLN A 46 -12.32 -13.78 -2.70
N LEU A 47 -11.99 -13.23 -3.86
CA LEU A 47 -11.17 -13.91 -4.86
C LEU A 47 -9.74 -14.12 -4.34
N CYS A 48 -9.12 -13.12 -3.75
CA CYS A 48 -7.78 -13.25 -3.17
C CYS A 48 -7.75 -14.34 -2.10
N ASP A 49 -8.73 -14.37 -1.19
CA ASP A 49 -8.85 -15.42 -0.16
C ASP A 49 -9.03 -16.80 -0.81
N ARG A 50 -9.91 -16.91 -1.81
CA ARG A 50 -10.22 -18.17 -2.49
C ARG A 50 -9.04 -18.74 -3.28
N TYR A 51 -8.30 -17.88 -3.98
CA TYR A 51 -7.20 -18.29 -4.86
C TYR A 51 -5.83 -18.21 -4.21
N GLY A 52 -5.75 -17.82 -2.94
CA GLY A 52 -4.50 -17.76 -2.20
C GLY A 52 -3.56 -16.67 -2.69
N LEU A 53 -4.06 -15.46 -2.90
CA LEU A 53 -3.25 -14.28 -3.11
C LEU A 53 -3.13 -13.49 -1.80
N TYR A 54 -1.94 -13.14 -1.43
CA TYR A 54 -1.69 -12.18 -0.37
C TYR A 54 -2.02 -10.77 -0.84
N VAL A 55 -2.53 -9.96 0.07
CA VAL A 55 -2.96 -8.58 -0.22
C VAL A 55 -2.22 -7.61 0.67
N ILE A 56 -1.70 -6.56 0.07
CA ILE A 56 -1.34 -5.31 0.74
C ILE A 56 -2.52 -4.37 0.50
N ASP A 57 -3.34 -4.16 1.52
CA ASP A 57 -4.50 -3.27 1.39
C ASP A 57 -4.13 -1.84 1.75
N GLU A 58 -4.59 -0.89 0.95
CA GLU A 58 -4.12 0.50 1.03
C GLU A 58 -5.26 1.48 1.28
N ALA A 59 -5.04 2.38 2.23
CA ALA A 59 -5.96 3.47 2.49
C ALA A 59 -6.00 4.45 1.32
N ASN A 60 -7.19 4.93 0.98
CA ASN A 60 -7.37 5.91 -0.09
C ASN A 60 -6.85 7.30 0.33
N ILE A 61 -5.54 7.41 0.48
CA ILE A 61 -4.84 8.66 0.83
C ILE A 61 -3.70 8.85 -0.16
N GLU A 62 -3.89 9.78 -1.07
CA GLU A 62 -2.87 10.23 -2.00
C GLU A 62 -3.03 11.74 -2.24
N SER A 63 -1.94 12.46 -2.10
CA SER A 63 -1.92 13.92 -2.32
C SER A 63 -0.63 14.37 -3.03
N HIS A 64 -0.13 13.55 -3.95
CA HIS A 64 1.13 13.75 -4.67
C HIS A 64 1.22 15.15 -5.29
N GLY A 65 0.14 15.66 -5.89
CA GLY A 65 0.10 16.99 -6.48
C GLY A 65 0.34 18.16 -5.50
N MET A 66 0.22 17.93 -4.19
CA MET A 66 0.54 18.92 -3.15
C MET A 66 2.01 18.90 -2.74
N GLY A 67 2.80 17.99 -3.32
CA GLY A 67 4.20 17.79 -2.96
C GLY A 67 4.41 17.27 -1.54
N TYR A 68 5.67 17.21 -1.12
CA TYR A 68 6.09 16.62 0.16
C TYR A 68 6.66 17.64 1.15
N GLY A 69 6.71 18.89 0.75
CA GLY A 69 7.20 20.02 1.54
C GLY A 69 6.24 20.48 2.67
N PRO A 70 6.40 21.71 3.15
CA PRO A 70 5.55 22.26 4.22
C PRO A 70 4.06 22.31 3.88
N ALA A 71 3.69 22.44 2.59
CA ALA A 71 2.30 22.48 2.12
C ALA A 71 1.65 21.09 1.97
N SER A 72 2.39 20.01 2.27
CA SER A 72 1.83 18.65 2.23
C SER A 72 0.66 18.51 3.20
N LEU A 73 -0.44 17.93 2.72
CA LEU A 73 -1.62 17.64 3.55
C LEU A 73 -1.31 16.70 4.72
N ALA A 74 -0.26 15.89 4.63
CA ALA A 74 0.21 15.04 5.73
C ALA A 74 0.62 15.83 6.99
N LYS A 75 1.00 17.10 6.83
CA LYS A 75 1.49 17.99 7.89
C LYS A 75 0.43 18.94 8.41
N ASP A 76 -0.65 19.13 7.68
CA ASP A 76 -1.76 19.99 8.06
C ASP A 76 -2.77 19.20 8.91
N SER A 77 -2.78 19.44 10.20
CA SER A 77 -3.64 18.73 11.16
C SER A 77 -5.14 18.90 10.90
N THR A 78 -5.55 19.90 10.12
CA THR A 78 -6.97 20.05 9.73
C THR A 78 -7.44 18.90 8.85
N TRP A 79 -6.52 18.17 8.19
CA TRP A 79 -6.78 16.98 7.38
C TRP A 79 -6.73 15.67 8.18
N LEU A 80 -6.39 15.73 9.47
CA LEU A 80 -6.32 14.52 10.31
C LEU A 80 -7.63 13.72 10.31
N PRO A 81 -8.82 14.32 10.46
CA PRO A 81 -10.07 13.57 10.43
C PRO A 81 -10.26 12.78 9.14
N ALA A 82 -9.87 13.35 7.99
CA ALA A 82 -9.99 12.70 6.69
C ALA A 82 -8.99 11.52 6.55
N HIS A 83 -7.76 11.66 7.06
CA HIS A 83 -6.79 10.57 7.08
C HIS A 83 -7.27 9.42 8.00
N MET A 84 -7.74 9.76 9.20
CA MET A 84 -8.27 8.78 10.14
C MET A 84 -9.47 8.02 9.59
N ASP A 85 -10.48 8.72 9.05
CA ASP A 85 -11.68 8.10 8.48
C ASP A 85 -11.32 7.09 7.38
N ARG A 86 -10.43 7.45 6.45
CA ARG A 86 -10.01 6.56 5.37
C ARG A 86 -9.27 5.33 5.88
N THR A 87 -8.36 5.50 6.83
CA THR A 87 -7.60 4.40 7.43
C THR A 87 -8.53 3.47 8.22
N GLN A 88 -9.42 4.03 9.02
CA GLN A 88 -10.40 3.26 9.81
C GLN A 88 -11.35 2.46 8.92
N ARG A 89 -11.90 3.08 7.87
CA ARG A 89 -12.80 2.40 6.93
C ARG A 89 -12.11 1.28 6.17
N MET A 90 -10.86 1.47 5.74
CA MET A 90 -10.07 0.39 5.14
C MET A 90 -9.98 -0.80 6.11
N TYR A 91 -9.52 -0.57 7.32
CA TYR A 91 -9.35 -1.61 8.32
C TYR A 91 -10.67 -2.31 8.66
N GLU A 92 -11.70 -1.56 9.06
CA GLU A 92 -12.99 -2.12 9.46
C GLU A 92 -13.66 -2.93 8.36
N ARG A 93 -13.52 -2.50 7.12
CA ARG A 93 -14.07 -3.18 5.95
C ARG A 93 -13.39 -4.51 5.68
N ALA A 94 -12.08 -4.58 5.88
CA ALA A 94 -11.27 -5.66 5.32
C ALA A 94 -10.55 -6.54 6.36
N LYS A 95 -10.57 -6.19 7.64
CA LYS A 95 -9.84 -6.88 8.74
C LYS A 95 -10.06 -8.39 8.83
N ASN A 96 -11.22 -8.88 8.38
CA ASN A 96 -11.59 -10.30 8.44
C ASN A 96 -11.14 -11.11 7.22
N HIS A 97 -10.46 -10.49 6.23
CA HIS A 97 -9.92 -11.19 5.09
C HIS A 97 -8.53 -11.76 5.41
N PRO A 98 -8.37 -13.10 5.44
CA PRO A 98 -7.09 -13.73 5.80
C PRO A 98 -5.99 -13.49 4.76
N GLY A 99 -6.36 -13.18 3.52
CA GLY A 99 -5.41 -12.84 2.47
C GLY A 99 -4.66 -11.53 2.72
N ILE A 100 -5.20 -10.62 3.53
CA ILE A 100 -4.50 -9.37 3.85
C ILE A 100 -3.36 -9.66 4.84
N VAL A 101 -2.16 -9.36 4.43
CA VAL A 101 -0.94 -9.61 5.22
C VAL A 101 -0.21 -8.32 5.62
N ILE A 102 -0.48 -7.21 4.95
CA ILE A 102 0.12 -5.90 5.23
C ILE A 102 -0.96 -4.82 5.04
N TRP A 103 -0.96 -3.84 5.93
CA TRP A 103 -1.74 -2.61 5.80
C TRP A 103 -0.86 -1.48 5.30
N SER A 104 -1.34 -0.73 4.30
CA SER A 104 -0.65 0.45 3.77
C SER A 104 -1.45 1.71 4.09
N LEU A 105 -0.78 2.70 4.68
CA LEU A 105 -1.46 3.93 5.12
C LEU A 105 -1.80 4.88 3.98
N GLY A 106 -1.23 4.69 2.81
CA GLY A 106 -1.49 5.51 1.63
C GLY A 106 -0.35 5.51 0.64
N ASN A 107 -0.45 6.37 -0.35
CA ASN A 107 0.49 6.51 -1.44
C ASN A 107 0.90 7.97 -1.64
N GLU A 108 2.19 8.24 -1.77
CA GLU A 108 2.79 9.50 -2.23
C GLU A 108 2.12 10.79 -1.69
N ALA A 109 1.85 10.83 -0.37
CA ALA A 109 1.16 11.95 0.25
C ALA A 109 2.04 12.76 1.22
N GLY A 110 3.36 12.57 1.18
CA GLY A 110 4.28 13.14 2.16
C GLY A 110 4.21 12.43 3.51
N ASN A 111 4.97 12.89 4.50
CA ASN A 111 4.92 12.36 5.86
C ASN A 111 4.77 13.48 6.89
N GLY A 112 4.05 13.22 7.97
CA GLY A 112 3.82 14.15 9.06
C GLY A 112 2.75 13.66 10.02
N ILE A 113 2.28 14.58 10.85
CA ILE A 113 1.41 14.28 12.00
C ILE A 113 0.20 13.41 11.64
N ASN A 114 -0.38 13.56 10.44
CA ASN A 114 -1.57 12.81 10.05
C ASN A 114 -1.25 11.32 9.85
N PHE A 115 -0.12 10.99 9.20
CA PHE A 115 0.31 9.60 9.06
C PHE A 115 0.87 9.01 10.37
N GLU A 116 1.50 9.81 11.20
CA GLU A 116 1.92 9.39 12.53
C GLU A 116 0.69 8.96 13.36
N ARG A 117 -0.35 9.77 13.39
CA ARG A 117 -1.59 9.46 14.12
C ARG A 117 -2.36 8.27 13.56
N THR A 118 -2.41 8.10 12.23
CA THR A 118 -3.04 6.91 11.64
C THR A 118 -2.25 5.65 11.94
N TYR A 119 -0.92 5.71 11.93
CA TYR A 119 -0.06 4.60 12.33
C TYR A 119 -0.27 4.23 13.80
N ASP A 120 -0.19 5.21 14.71
CA ASP A 120 -0.37 4.98 16.15
C ASP A 120 -1.72 4.36 16.46
N TRP A 121 -2.79 4.87 15.82
CA TRP A 121 -4.12 4.29 15.95
C TRP A 121 -4.15 2.85 15.48
N MET A 122 -3.61 2.58 14.31
CA MET A 122 -3.63 1.24 13.74
C MET A 122 -2.82 0.25 14.58
N LYS A 123 -1.64 0.65 15.09
CA LYS A 123 -0.84 -0.17 16.02
C LYS A 123 -1.56 -0.44 17.34
N SER A 124 -2.46 0.43 17.77
CA SER A 124 -3.23 0.20 19.00
C SER A 124 -4.27 -0.91 18.90
N ILE A 125 -4.70 -1.26 17.67
CA ILE A 125 -5.76 -2.25 17.42
C ILE A 125 -5.28 -3.45 16.58
N GLU A 126 -4.23 -3.30 15.79
CA GLU A 126 -3.67 -4.35 14.92
C GLU A 126 -2.29 -4.77 15.42
N THR A 127 -2.20 -5.97 15.96
CA THR A 127 -0.98 -6.50 16.57
C THR A 127 -0.34 -7.64 15.78
N THR A 128 -1.01 -8.11 14.72
CA THR A 128 -0.60 -9.32 13.99
C THR A 128 0.01 -9.02 12.62
N ARG A 129 -0.47 -7.99 11.95
CA ARG A 129 -0.05 -7.63 10.59
C ARG A 129 0.79 -6.35 10.60
N PRO A 130 1.89 -6.30 9.87
CA PRO A 130 2.70 -5.08 9.77
C PRO A 130 1.97 -3.97 9.02
N ILE A 131 2.37 -2.75 9.33
CA ILE A 131 1.86 -1.52 8.72
C ILE A 131 2.99 -0.88 7.94
N GLN A 132 2.75 -0.55 6.69
CA GLN A 132 3.71 0.15 5.84
C GLN A 132 3.24 1.53 5.43
N TYR A 133 4.20 2.43 5.23
CA TYR A 133 4.00 3.69 4.53
C TYR A 133 5.31 4.16 3.89
N GLU A 134 5.32 4.34 2.56
CA GLU A 134 6.57 4.56 1.82
C GLU A 134 7.21 5.93 2.13
N ARG A 135 6.40 6.98 2.36
CA ARG A 135 6.93 8.30 2.72
C ARG A 135 7.35 8.44 4.18
N ALA A 136 7.07 7.46 5.01
CA ALA A 136 7.67 7.39 6.34
C ALA A 136 9.17 7.05 6.26
N GLU A 137 9.63 6.46 5.16
CA GLU A 137 11.02 6.04 4.96
C GLU A 137 11.52 5.20 6.15
N GLN A 138 12.43 5.73 6.96
CA GLN A 138 12.92 5.06 8.17
C GLN A 138 12.39 5.70 9.47
N ASN A 139 11.39 6.59 9.38
CA ASN A 139 10.73 7.13 10.58
C ASN A 139 9.95 6.02 11.30
N TYR A 140 9.54 6.30 12.55
CA TYR A 140 8.91 5.28 13.40
C TYR A 140 7.56 4.79 12.88
N ASN A 141 6.86 5.59 12.09
CA ASN A 141 5.50 5.33 11.64
C ASN A 141 5.41 4.42 10.40
N THR A 142 6.25 3.41 10.35
CA THR A 142 6.18 2.28 9.41
C THR A 142 6.94 1.08 9.98
N ASP A 143 6.42 -0.13 9.81
CA ASP A 143 7.11 -1.37 10.21
C ASP A 143 8.06 -1.87 9.10
N ILE A 144 7.86 -1.42 7.87
CA ILE A 144 8.59 -1.86 6.68
C ILE A 144 9.24 -0.66 6.03
N TYR A 145 10.51 -0.76 5.65
CA TYR A 145 11.16 0.25 4.82
C TYR A 145 10.70 0.09 3.37
N CYS A 146 9.84 0.98 2.94
CA CYS A 146 9.26 0.95 1.60
C CYS A 146 9.86 2.03 0.71
N ARG A 147 10.21 1.65 -0.52
CA ARG A 147 10.69 2.60 -1.55
C ARG A 147 10.10 2.22 -2.90
N MET A 148 10.20 3.14 -3.85
CA MET A 148 9.76 2.96 -5.23
C MET A 148 10.94 3.09 -6.17
N TYR A 149 10.95 2.33 -7.27
CA TYR A 149 11.87 2.47 -8.41
C TYR A 149 13.36 2.44 -8.04
N ARG A 150 13.75 1.63 -7.06
CA ARG A 150 15.13 1.54 -6.60
C ARG A 150 15.95 0.59 -7.46
N SER A 151 17.22 0.95 -7.68
CA SER A 151 18.16 0.08 -8.39
C SER A 151 18.57 -1.13 -7.54
N VAL A 152 19.08 -2.15 -8.20
CA VAL A 152 19.62 -3.34 -7.52
C VAL A 152 20.77 -2.96 -6.57
N GLU A 153 21.60 -1.99 -6.97
CA GLU A 153 22.72 -1.49 -6.17
C GLU A 153 22.22 -0.85 -4.87
N GLU A 154 21.16 -0.05 -4.93
CA GLU A 154 20.56 0.56 -3.73
C GLU A 154 19.96 -0.51 -2.78
N LEU A 155 19.32 -1.54 -3.35
CA LEU A 155 18.82 -2.69 -2.58
C LEU A 155 19.95 -3.44 -1.88
N LEU A 156 21.03 -3.73 -2.62
CA LEU A 156 22.20 -4.41 -2.07
C LEU A 156 22.91 -3.56 -1.02
N ALA A 157 23.01 -2.26 -1.22
CA ALA A 157 23.59 -1.35 -0.24
C ALA A 157 22.78 -1.37 1.07
N TYR A 158 21.45 -1.33 1.00
CA TYR A 158 20.60 -1.44 2.17
C TYR A 158 20.75 -2.80 2.87
N ALA A 159 20.72 -3.90 2.10
CA ALA A 159 20.82 -5.25 2.65
C ALA A 159 22.17 -5.54 3.33
N ARG A 160 23.25 -4.88 2.88
CA ARG A 160 24.61 -5.01 3.41
C ARG A 160 24.96 -4.01 4.52
N GLN A 161 24.04 -3.09 4.80
CA GLN A 161 24.28 -2.04 5.80
C GLN A 161 24.43 -2.65 7.19
N THR A 162 25.54 -2.37 7.84
CA THR A 162 25.85 -2.83 9.20
C THR A 162 25.72 -1.73 10.24
N GLU A 163 25.95 -0.47 9.83
CA GLU A 163 25.84 0.71 10.69
C GLU A 163 25.13 1.88 9.95
N PRO A 164 23.99 2.37 10.45
CA PRO A 164 23.20 1.75 11.52
C PRO A 164 22.65 0.40 11.12
N LYS A 165 22.47 -0.50 12.08
CA LYS A 165 21.95 -1.84 11.83
C LYS A 165 20.58 -1.78 11.15
N VAL A 166 20.38 -2.60 10.10
CA VAL A 166 19.09 -2.74 9.44
C VAL A 166 18.14 -3.53 10.33
N TYR A 167 17.02 -2.92 10.69
CA TYR A 167 16.01 -3.55 11.56
C TYR A 167 14.71 -3.86 10.85
N ARG A 168 14.48 -3.30 9.67
CA ARG A 168 13.22 -3.42 8.94
C ARG A 168 13.42 -4.18 7.65
N PRO A 169 12.46 -5.04 7.26
CA PRO A 169 12.46 -5.60 5.92
C PRO A 169 12.30 -4.48 4.90
N PHE A 170 12.86 -4.68 3.71
CA PHE A 170 12.70 -3.77 2.58
C PHE A 170 11.65 -4.33 1.62
N ILE A 171 10.71 -3.49 1.21
CA ILE A 171 9.76 -3.80 0.14
C ILE A 171 9.80 -2.67 -0.90
N MET A 172 9.99 -3.04 -2.16
CA MET A 172 9.79 -2.12 -3.26
C MET A 172 8.31 -2.10 -3.62
N THR A 173 7.60 -1.05 -3.19
CA THR A 173 6.15 -0.94 -3.34
C THR A 173 5.74 -0.69 -4.79
N GLU A 174 6.63 -0.08 -5.59
CA GLU A 174 6.49 0.06 -7.04
C GLU A 174 7.80 -0.27 -7.73
N TYR A 175 7.75 -1.24 -8.64
CA TYR A 175 8.90 -1.78 -9.33
C TYR A 175 9.17 -1.04 -10.65
N LEU A 176 8.16 -1.00 -11.53
CA LEU A 176 8.17 -0.28 -12.79
C LEU A 176 6.94 0.59 -12.91
N HIS A 177 7.11 1.76 -13.49
CA HIS A 177 6.02 2.66 -13.81
C HIS A 177 5.70 2.55 -15.31
N ALA A 178 4.84 1.60 -15.67
CA ALA A 178 4.36 1.47 -17.04
C ALA A 178 3.07 2.30 -17.21
N MET A 179 3.04 3.13 -18.25
CA MET A 179 1.87 3.94 -18.61
C MET A 179 1.21 3.34 -19.87
N GLY A 180 -0.03 2.84 -19.73
CA GLY A 180 -0.72 2.17 -20.82
C GLY A 180 0.01 0.89 -21.24
N ASN A 181 0.27 0.73 -22.55
CA ASN A 181 1.00 -0.41 -23.10
C ASN A 181 2.52 -0.14 -23.24
N SER A 182 3.03 0.83 -22.53
CA SER A 182 4.47 1.07 -22.46
C SER A 182 5.11 0.11 -21.46
N GLY A 183 6.11 -0.62 -21.86
CA GLY A 183 6.87 -1.53 -21.01
C GLY A 183 8.32 -1.59 -21.47
#